data_0c63d3ba07417966c967cafcd1197b77
#
_entry.id   0c63d3ba07417966c967cafcd1197b77
#
_cell.length_a   1.000
_cell.length_b   1.000
_cell.length_c   1.000
_cell.angle_alpha   90.00
_cell.angle_beta   90.00
_cell.angle_gamma   90.00
#
_symmetry.space_group_name_H-M   'P 1'
#
loop_
_entity.id
_entity.type
_entity.pdbx_description
1 polymer ?
#
loop_
_entity_poly.entity_id
_entity_poly.type
_entity_poly.pdbx_seq_one_letter_code
_entity_poly.pdbx_strand_id
1 'polypeptide(L)'
;MRKFFGRLFAVIGGLVFFAVLGSMASLFILGKKEQALPEKAVLTLEVSGNIPETRGHVPFPLNLVQQSLSLYDLTCTLDHAASDPSVKGLVVKLGPNSLGLAQVQDLRQAVTRFRAKGKFALIHTDTFGEMTGGTLPYYLASAFDEIALQNMGNVAFVGLSMELPFARRLLDEWQVVPRFAQREEFKGIMETFTLEHMSESSRTELTALLKDIMAQIIQDVAKERELNEDEVTHISQSTPLYHAEEARRRGLLDQVTYYDLFETYARKKAGPGGALFPFAAYASHARRKGKEKSKDRPIALVFASGQIVRSATISPVSLMPTEAISSDDLTDIFDELLDPKKPKPAAVVLRVDSPGGAPIPSETIWRLLTRTKEMKIPVVVSMGNMAASGGYWIATAADKIVAQGTTITGSIGVAGGKIVLDQLWRRFGVEWGHVATSPNANALSPNEDFTPEQWQSFNESIDYTYTYFLHRVSKGRNLSAEKTHEVAKGRVWTGKQALELGLVDQLGDLHSAIALAGDLAGLDKSTTPAVTIYPKNQGLGGIFSGAFGPLLDHDGAQALLKSFVAQAVSATAYPAYRPH
;
A
#
# COMPACT_ATOMS: atom_id res chain seq x y z
N MET A 1 -21.42 -25.37 47.34
CA MET A 1 -21.13 -26.05 46.06
C MET A 1 -20.79 -25.12 44.90
N ARG A 2 -21.61 -24.11 44.52
CA ARG A 2 -21.33 -23.20 43.40
C ARG A 2 -19.99 -22.45 43.46
N LYS A 3 -19.57 -21.94 44.63
CA LYS A 3 -18.29 -21.24 44.81
C LYS A 3 -17.07 -22.20 44.75
N PHE A 4 -17.24 -23.48 45.10
CA PHE A 4 -16.19 -24.48 45.02
C PHE A 4 -15.93 -24.89 43.56
N PHE A 5 -16.99 -25.16 42.79
CA PHE A 5 -16.87 -25.45 41.36
C PHE A 5 -16.30 -24.31 40.55
N GLY A 6 -16.69 -23.03 40.86
CA GLY A 6 -16.11 -21.85 40.20
C GLY A 6 -14.59 -21.71 40.43
N ARG A 7 -14.10 -21.97 41.65
CA ARG A 7 -12.66 -21.97 41.95
C ARG A 7 -11.93 -23.12 41.29
N LEU A 8 -12.52 -24.31 41.25
CA LEU A 8 -11.94 -25.49 40.59
C LEU A 8 -11.81 -25.25 39.06
N PHE A 9 -12.85 -24.70 38.42
CA PHE A 9 -12.80 -24.32 36.99
C PHE A 9 -11.76 -23.24 36.68
N ALA A 10 -11.61 -22.24 37.57
CA ALA A 10 -10.58 -21.21 37.41
C ALA A 10 -9.15 -21.78 37.54
N VAL A 11 -8.93 -22.71 38.45
CA VAL A 11 -7.62 -23.38 38.63
C VAL A 11 -7.31 -24.28 37.44
N ILE A 12 -8.27 -25.10 36.99
CA ILE A 12 -8.09 -25.99 35.82
C ILE A 12 -7.90 -25.14 34.55
N GLY A 13 -8.67 -24.09 34.34
CA GLY A 13 -8.52 -23.17 33.24
C GLY A 13 -7.15 -22.49 33.22
N GLY A 14 -6.67 -22.06 34.40
CA GLY A 14 -5.32 -21.52 34.57
C GLY A 14 -4.22 -22.54 34.24
N LEU A 15 -4.34 -23.76 34.73
CA LEU A 15 -3.35 -24.83 34.43
C LEU A 15 -3.33 -25.20 32.94
N VAL A 16 -4.49 -25.30 32.29
CA VAL A 16 -4.59 -25.55 30.84
C VAL A 16 -3.98 -24.38 30.06
N PHE A 17 -4.26 -23.16 30.46
CA PHE A 17 -3.70 -21.96 29.83
C PHE A 17 -2.16 -21.93 29.93
N PHE A 18 -1.60 -22.21 31.13
CA PHE A 18 -0.15 -22.26 31.32
C PHE A 18 0.49 -23.50 30.65
N ALA A 19 -0.19 -24.63 30.56
CA ALA A 19 0.29 -25.79 29.80
C ALA A 19 0.31 -25.54 28.29
N VAL A 20 -0.70 -24.85 27.74
CA VAL A 20 -0.73 -24.41 26.32
C VAL A 20 0.35 -23.36 26.07
N LEU A 21 0.51 -22.36 26.94
CA LEU A 21 1.60 -21.38 26.84
C LEU A 21 2.99 -22.03 26.94
N GLY A 22 3.18 -22.98 27.85
CA GLY A 22 4.43 -23.72 28.02
C GLY A 22 4.75 -24.60 26.81
N SER A 23 3.76 -25.28 26.23
CA SER A 23 3.93 -26.08 25.02
C SER A 23 4.17 -25.18 23.79
N MET A 24 3.51 -24.03 23.67
CA MET A 24 3.80 -23.04 22.62
C MET A 24 5.21 -22.45 22.79
N ALA A 25 5.62 -22.12 24.00
CA ALA A 25 6.98 -21.63 24.28
C ALA A 25 8.05 -22.69 23.98
N SER A 26 7.82 -23.96 24.35
CA SER A 26 8.75 -25.06 24.05
C SER A 26 8.82 -25.36 22.55
N LEU A 27 7.71 -25.33 21.81
CA LEU A 27 7.70 -25.39 20.33
C LEU A 27 8.45 -24.24 19.71
N PHE A 28 8.36 -23.04 20.29
CA PHE A 28 9.06 -21.84 19.82
C PHE A 28 10.58 -21.91 20.11
N ILE A 29 10.98 -22.49 21.22
CA ILE A 29 12.39 -22.66 21.60
C ILE A 29 13.02 -23.85 20.84
N LEU A 30 12.30 -24.96 20.69
CA LEU A 30 12.77 -26.17 19.99
C LEU A 30 12.75 -25.99 18.44
N GLY A 31 11.87 -25.13 17.90
CA GLY A 31 11.76 -24.87 16.45
C GLY A 31 12.87 -23.98 15.86
N LYS A 32 13.73 -23.36 16.68
CA LYS A 32 14.79 -22.46 16.24
C LYS A 32 16.19 -23.11 16.25
N LYS A 33 16.36 -24.28 15.63
CA LYS A 33 17.70 -24.62 15.14
C LYS A 33 18.01 -23.67 13.99
N GLU A 34 18.86 -22.69 14.25
CA GLU A 34 19.34 -21.75 13.25
C GLU A 34 20.07 -22.54 12.15
N GLN A 35 19.49 -22.53 10.96
CA GLN A 35 20.12 -23.17 9.81
C GLN A 35 21.32 -22.30 9.41
N ALA A 36 22.52 -22.84 9.49
CA ALA A 36 23.74 -22.13 9.09
C ALA A 36 23.67 -21.78 7.59
N LEU A 37 24.06 -20.55 7.25
CA LEU A 37 24.11 -20.12 5.84
C LEU A 37 25.20 -20.91 5.10
N PRO A 38 24.86 -21.61 4.00
CA PRO A 38 25.85 -22.31 3.18
C PRO A 38 26.86 -21.33 2.54
N GLU A 39 28.09 -21.78 2.30
CA GLU A 39 29.11 -20.96 1.60
C GLU A 39 28.73 -20.60 0.16
N LYS A 40 27.89 -21.42 -0.48
CA LYS A 40 27.36 -21.19 -1.83
C LYS A 40 25.82 -21.31 -1.81
N ALA A 41 25.17 -20.33 -1.18
CA ALA A 41 23.73 -20.31 -1.06
C ALA A 41 23.05 -19.84 -2.36
N VAL A 42 22.01 -20.56 -2.77
CA VAL A 42 20.99 -20.10 -3.71
C VAL A 42 19.73 -19.83 -2.91
N LEU A 43 19.31 -18.58 -2.87
CA LEU A 43 18.12 -18.19 -2.11
C LEU A 43 16.85 -18.66 -2.83
N THR A 44 15.94 -19.31 -2.11
CA THR A 44 14.64 -19.75 -2.63
C THR A 44 13.54 -18.85 -2.10
N LEU A 45 12.81 -18.20 -3.00
CA LEU A 45 11.73 -17.25 -2.68
C LEU A 45 10.44 -17.69 -3.38
N GLU A 46 9.35 -17.75 -2.65
CA GLU A 46 8.01 -17.83 -3.21
C GLU A 46 7.35 -16.45 -3.16
N VAL A 47 6.88 -15.97 -4.33
CA VAL A 47 6.15 -14.72 -4.48
C VAL A 47 4.71 -15.07 -4.81
N SER A 48 3.85 -15.07 -3.80
CA SER A 48 2.43 -15.44 -3.91
C SER A 48 1.57 -14.68 -2.90
N GLY A 49 0.27 -14.59 -3.17
CA GLY A 49 -0.71 -13.93 -2.30
C GLY A 49 -0.55 -12.41 -2.22
N ASN A 50 -0.99 -11.83 -1.10
CA ASN A 50 -0.87 -10.39 -0.86
C ASN A 50 0.52 -10.04 -0.31
N ILE A 51 1.19 -9.10 -0.97
CA ILE A 51 2.51 -8.57 -0.56
C ILE A 51 2.31 -7.10 -0.18
N PRO A 52 2.17 -6.79 1.12
CA PRO A 52 1.96 -5.43 1.57
C PRO A 52 3.26 -4.61 1.48
N GLU A 53 3.14 -3.28 1.45
CA GLU A 53 4.29 -2.35 1.47
C GLU A 53 5.18 -2.56 2.70
N THR A 54 4.55 -2.73 3.85
CA THR A 54 5.21 -3.01 5.14
C THR A 54 4.47 -4.11 5.89
N ARG A 55 5.11 -4.66 6.91
CA ARG A 55 4.44 -5.61 7.79
C ARG A 55 3.34 -4.89 8.56
N GLY A 56 2.10 -5.15 8.22
CA GLY A 56 0.94 -4.66 8.95
C GLY A 56 0.97 -5.08 10.42
N HIS A 57 0.25 -4.34 11.24
CA HIS A 57 0.04 -4.71 12.63
C HIS A 57 -0.94 -5.88 12.68
N VAL A 58 -0.41 -7.12 12.66
CA VAL A 58 -1.22 -8.33 12.82
C VAL A 58 -1.39 -8.57 14.32
N PRO A 59 -2.64 -8.52 14.86
CA PRO A 59 -2.88 -8.75 16.28
C PRO A 59 -2.40 -10.12 16.75
N PHE A 60 -1.87 -10.19 17.96
CA PHE A 60 -1.59 -11.46 18.61
C PHE A 60 -2.91 -12.24 18.82
N PRO A 61 -2.96 -13.59 18.60
CA PRO A 61 -1.85 -14.50 18.27
C PRO A 61 -1.59 -14.73 16.77
N LEU A 62 -2.32 -14.09 15.86
CA LEU A 62 -2.24 -14.30 14.41
C LEU A 62 -0.85 -13.95 13.83
N ASN A 63 -0.14 -13.00 14.46
CA ASN A 63 1.22 -12.63 14.09
C ASN A 63 2.27 -13.75 14.28
N LEU A 64 1.95 -14.81 15.02
CA LEU A 64 2.83 -15.98 15.19
C LEU A 64 2.77 -16.93 14.00
N VAL A 65 1.67 -16.91 13.24
CA VAL A 65 1.41 -17.83 12.12
C VAL A 65 1.73 -17.17 10.78
N GLN A 66 1.54 -15.87 10.66
CA GLN A 66 1.68 -15.12 9.40
C GLN A 66 2.97 -14.30 9.38
N GLN A 67 4.08 -14.92 8.97
CA GLN A 67 5.35 -14.22 8.67
C GLN A 67 5.47 -13.95 7.16
N SER A 68 4.46 -13.30 6.55
CA SER A 68 4.60 -12.82 5.18
C SER A 68 5.67 -11.72 5.12
N LEU A 69 6.55 -11.81 4.13
CA LEU A 69 7.53 -10.76 3.85
C LEU A 69 6.80 -9.59 3.18
N SER A 70 7.09 -8.38 3.63
CA SER A 70 6.62 -7.16 2.95
C SER A 70 7.49 -6.85 1.73
N LEU A 71 7.03 -5.97 0.85
CA LEU A 71 7.82 -5.47 -0.28
C LEU A 71 9.15 -4.86 0.19
N TYR A 72 9.11 -4.08 1.27
CA TYR A 72 10.32 -3.54 1.89
C TYR A 72 11.29 -4.64 2.36
N ASP A 73 10.77 -5.70 3.01
CA ASP A 73 11.63 -6.82 3.42
C ASP A 73 12.26 -7.53 2.22
N LEU A 74 11.49 -7.71 1.13
CA LEU A 74 11.98 -8.37 -0.10
C LEU A 74 13.11 -7.56 -0.74
N THR A 75 12.88 -6.28 -0.98
CA THR A 75 13.87 -5.41 -1.65
C THR A 75 15.13 -5.20 -0.81
N CYS A 76 14.99 -4.89 0.48
CA CYS A 76 16.14 -4.77 1.39
C CYS A 76 16.94 -6.05 1.53
N THR A 77 16.27 -7.21 1.59
CA THR A 77 16.95 -8.49 1.70
C THR A 77 17.73 -8.81 0.43
N LEU A 78 17.18 -8.49 -0.76
CA LEU A 78 17.87 -8.63 -2.03
C LEU A 78 19.12 -7.73 -2.10
N ASP A 79 19.03 -6.49 -1.65
CA ASP A 79 20.18 -5.57 -1.62
C ASP A 79 21.30 -6.07 -0.67
N HIS A 80 20.93 -6.63 0.48
CA HIS A 80 21.90 -7.30 1.36
C HIS A 80 22.52 -8.56 0.70
N ALA A 81 21.69 -9.40 0.10
CA ALA A 81 22.12 -10.61 -0.56
C ALA A 81 23.04 -10.32 -1.77
N ALA A 82 22.80 -9.20 -2.46
CA ALA A 82 23.64 -8.75 -3.58
C ALA A 82 25.11 -8.55 -3.15
N SER A 83 25.34 -8.08 -1.93
CA SER A 83 26.68 -7.82 -1.39
C SER A 83 27.28 -8.97 -0.58
N ASP A 84 26.52 -10.04 -0.28
CA ASP A 84 26.98 -11.18 0.51
C ASP A 84 27.73 -12.21 -0.37
N PRO A 85 29.03 -12.47 -0.15
CA PRO A 85 29.81 -13.40 -0.96
C PRO A 85 29.32 -14.85 -0.88
N SER A 86 28.62 -15.23 0.19
CA SER A 86 28.06 -16.58 0.36
C SER A 86 26.83 -16.81 -0.54
N VAL A 87 26.12 -15.75 -0.96
CA VAL A 87 24.98 -15.86 -1.87
C VAL A 87 25.47 -15.89 -3.32
N LYS A 88 25.10 -16.93 -4.08
CA LYS A 88 25.46 -17.09 -5.49
C LYS A 88 24.32 -16.74 -6.44
N GLY A 89 23.09 -16.94 -6.01
CA GLY A 89 21.92 -16.65 -6.85
C GLY A 89 20.62 -16.67 -6.08
N LEU A 90 19.58 -16.39 -6.83
CA LEU A 90 18.17 -16.38 -6.42
C LEU A 90 17.37 -17.29 -7.34
N VAL A 91 16.47 -18.09 -6.81
CA VAL A 91 15.42 -18.77 -7.57
C VAL A 91 14.07 -18.42 -6.98
N VAL A 92 13.19 -17.89 -7.83
CA VAL A 92 11.85 -17.46 -7.46
C VAL A 92 10.82 -18.42 -8.02
N LYS A 93 9.89 -18.87 -7.18
CA LYS A 93 8.64 -19.48 -7.60
C LYS A 93 7.55 -18.40 -7.57
N LEU A 94 7.07 -18.03 -8.75
CA LEU A 94 6.02 -17.03 -8.89
C LEU A 94 4.65 -17.72 -8.92
N GLY A 95 3.83 -17.44 -7.92
CA GLY A 95 2.44 -17.84 -7.85
C GLY A 95 1.49 -16.66 -8.09
N PRO A 96 0.16 -16.89 -8.02
CA PRO A 96 -0.83 -15.81 -8.04
C PRO A 96 -0.55 -14.80 -6.93
N ASN A 97 -0.48 -13.52 -7.29
CA ASN A 97 -0.13 -12.46 -6.34
C ASN A 97 -0.89 -11.16 -6.66
N SER A 98 -0.90 -10.21 -5.73
CA SER A 98 -1.59 -8.93 -5.84
C SER A 98 -0.64 -7.73 -5.98
N LEU A 99 0.57 -7.94 -6.49
CA LEU A 99 1.52 -6.84 -6.72
C LEU A 99 0.95 -5.83 -7.71
N GLY A 100 1.02 -4.55 -7.36
CA GLY A 100 0.70 -3.46 -8.26
C GLY A 100 1.88 -3.12 -9.17
N LEU A 101 1.62 -2.23 -10.14
CA LEU A 101 2.58 -1.88 -11.19
C LEU A 101 3.90 -1.31 -10.64
N ALA A 102 3.84 -0.34 -9.72
CA ALA A 102 5.04 0.26 -9.15
C ALA A 102 5.78 -0.72 -8.21
N GLN A 103 5.03 -1.59 -7.50
CA GLN A 103 5.64 -2.64 -6.68
C GLN A 103 6.41 -3.65 -7.52
N VAL A 104 5.89 -3.98 -8.71
CA VAL A 104 6.63 -4.81 -9.69
C VAL A 104 7.90 -4.08 -10.14
N GLN A 105 7.84 -2.78 -10.43
CA GLN A 105 9.04 -2.00 -10.78
C GLN A 105 10.04 -1.94 -9.62
N ASP A 106 9.60 -1.80 -8.37
CA ASP A 106 10.48 -1.87 -7.19
C ASP A 106 11.23 -3.21 -7.11
N LEU A 107 10.53 -4.34 -7.30
CA LEU A 107 11.14 -5.67 -7.31
C LEU A 107 12.07 -5.87 -8.51
N ARG A 108 11.67 -5.44 -9.71
CA ARG A 108 12.51 -5.49 -10.91
C ARG A 108 13.83 -4.76 -10.68
N GLN A 109 13.79 -3.55 -10.11
CA GLN A 109 15.01 -2.78 -9.80
C GLN A 109 15.88 -3.48 -8.75
N ALA A 110 15.30 -4.09 -7.72
CA ALA A 110 16.05 -4.86 -6.73
C ALA A 110 16.72 -6.09 -7.35
N VAL A 111 16.02 -6.82 -8.23
CA VAL A 111 16.59 -7.95 -8.99
C VAL A 111 17.70 -7.47 -9.91
N THR A 112 17.52 -6.36 -10.62
CA THR A 112 18.56 -5.78 -11.49
C THR A 112 19.81 -5.41 -10.70
N ARG A 113 19.69 -4.78 -9.51
CA ARG A 113 20.83 -4.51 -8.64
C ARG A 113 21.52 -5.79 -8.16
N PHE A 114 20.75 -6.82 -7.85
CA PHE A 114 21.27 -8.13 -7.46
C PHE A 114 22.09 -8.77 -8.60
N ARG A 115 21.55 -8.78 -9.82
CA ARG A 115 22.23 -9.28 -11.04
C ARG A 115 23.49 -8.46 -11.37
N ALA A 116 23.47 -7.15 -11.21
CA ALA A 116 24.61 -6.26 -11.44
C ALA A 116 25.81 -6.55 -10.54
N LYS A 117 25.61 -7.27 -9.41
CA LYS A 117 26.68 -7.78 -8.55
C LYS A 117 27.23 -9.15 -8.97
N GLY A 118 26.90 -9.62 -10.17
CA GLY A 118 27.36 -10.89 -10.72
C GLY A 118 26.67 -12.13 -10.15
N LYS A 119 25.47 -11.95 -9.60
CA LYS A 119 24.65 -13.04 -9.05
C LYS A 119 23.53 -13.38 -10.02
N PHE A 120 23.27 -14.67 -10.21
CA PHE A 120 22.18 -15.08 -11.11
C PHE A 120 20.82 -14.99 -10.40
N ALA A 121 19.80 -14.63 -11.17
CA ALA A 121 18.40 -14.59 -10.75
C ALA A 121 17.54 -15.41 -11.72
N LEU A 122 16.85 -16.41 -11.19
CA LEU A 122 16.03 -17.35 -11.96
C LEU A 122 14.59 -17.28 -11.48
N ILE A 123 13.61 -17.40 -12.39
CA ILE A 123 12.20 -17.39 -12.03
C ILE A 123 11.43 -18.50 -12.72
N HIS A 124 10.58 -19.17 -11.99
CA HIS A 124 9.67 -20.21 -12.48
C HIS A 124 8.24 -19.88 -12.11
N THR A 125 7.31 -20.18 -12.99
CA THR A 125 5.87 -20.16 -12.69
C THR A 125 5.17 -21.34 -13.37
N ASP A 126 4.01 -21.69 -12.84
CA ASP A 126 3.13 -22.66 -13.47
C ASP A 126 2.40 -22.07 -14.68
N THR A 127 2.10 -20.75 -14.64
CA THR A 127 1.45 -20.01 -15.73
C THR A 127 1.65 -18.50 -15.59
N PHE A 128 1.69 -17.79 -16.71
CA PHE A 128 1.54 -16.34 -16.79
C PHE A 128 0.14 -16.00 -17.31
N GLY A 129 -0.88 -16.23 -16.48
CA GLY A 129 -2.29 -15.94 -16.77
C GLY A 129 -3.09 -17.15 -17.22
N GLU A 130 -3.84 -17.75 -16.30
CA GLU A 130 -4.75 -18.86 -16.54
C GLU A 130 -6.18 -18.37 -16.70
N MET A 131 -6.66 -17.56 -15.75
CA MET A 131 -7.99 -16.98 -15.70
C MET A 131 -7.97 -15.45 -15.73
N THR A 132 -6.77 -14.84 -15.65
CA THR A 132 -6.54 -13.38 -15.62
C THR A 132 -5.41 -13.02 -16.56
N GLY A 133 -5.24 -11.73 -16.87
CA GLY A 133 -4.12 -11.25 -17.69
C GLY A 133 -2.76 -11.55 -17.06
N GLY A 134 -1.84 -12.07 -17.84
CA GLY A 134 -0.47 -12.43 -17.43
C GLY A 134 0.55 -11.32 -17.65
N THR A 135 0.15 -10.15 -18.13
CA THR A 135 1.08 -9.05 -18.48
C THR A 135 1.95 -8.64 -17.31
N LEU A 136 1.36 -8.40 -16.14
CA LEU A 136 2.10 -7.92 -14.98
C LEU A 136 3.02 -8.98 -14.34
N PRO A 137 2.58 -10.24 -14.14
CA PRO A 137 3.47 -11.33 -13.73
C PRO A 137 4.63 -11.58 -14.72
N TYR A 138 4.37 -11.52 -16.03
CA TYR A 138 5.41 -11.66 -17.04
C TYR A 138 6.37 -10.47 -17.03
N TYR A 139 5.87 -9.25 -16.85
CA TYR A 139 6.70 -8.06 -16.68
C TYR A 139 7.66 -8.18 -15.49
N LEU A 140 7.22 -8.73 -14.37
CA LEU A 140 8.13 -9.06 -13.27
C LEU A 140 9.19 -10.08 -13.69
N ALA A 141 8.75 -11.17 -14.33
CA ALA A 141 9.63 -12.27 -14.71
C ALA A 141 10.72 -11.84 -15.72
N SER A 142 10.41 -10.91 -16.63
CA SER A 142 11.37 -10.45 -17.63
C SER A 142 12.63 -9.80 -17.03
N ALA A 143 12.64 -9.39 -15.76
CA ALA A 143 13.82 -8.85 -15.08
C ALA A 143 14.84 -9.92 -14.64
N PHE A 144 14.52 -11.20 -14.81
CA PHE A 144 15.38 -12.32 -14.40
C PHE A 144 16.26 -12.80 -15.56
N ASP A 145 17.39 -13.45 -15.23
CA ASP A 145 18.30 -13.98 -16.25
C ASP A 145 17.67 -15.13 -17.04
N GLU A 146 16.88 -15.97 -16.37
CA GLU A 146 16.18 -17.07 -17.03
C GLU A 146 14.76 -17.22 -16.48
N ILE A 147 13.82 -17.40 -17.41
CA ILE A 147 12.38 -17.59 -17.13
C ILE A 147 12.02 -19.03 -17.50
N ALA A 148 11.51 -19.78 -16.55
CA ALA A 148 11.00 -21.12 -16.75
C ALA A 148 9.48 -21.20 -16.56
N LEU A 149 8.83 -22.00 -17.39
CA LEU A 149 7.40 -22.27 -17.34
C LEU A 149 7.15 -23.77 -17.37
N GLN A 150 6.17 -24.27 -16.61
CA GLN A 150 5.81 -25.69 -16.73
C GLN A 150 5.15 -26.03 -18.07
N ASN A 151 5.19 -27.33 -18.45
CA ASN A 151 4.82 -27.81 -19.79
C ASN A 151 3.41 -27.44 -20.25
N MET A 152 2.42 -27.43 -19.34
CA MET A 152 1.03 -27.05 -19.64
C MET A 152 0.73 -25.57 -19.39
N GLY A 153 1.74 -24.81 -18.98
CA GLY A 153 1.60 -23.39 -18.69
C GLY A 153 1.41 -22.54 -19.95
N ASN A 154 0.90 -21.34 -19.75
CA ASN A 154 0.62 -20.37 -20.79
C ASN A 154 1.23 -19.01 -20.47
N VAL A 155 1.47 -18.21 -21.50
CA VAL A 155 1.84 -16.80 -21.39
C VAL A 155 0.74 -15.95 -22.01
N ALA A 156 0.01 -15.22 -21.16
CA ALA A 156 -1.02 -14.28 -21.55
C ALA A 156 -0.49 -12.84 -21.46
N PHE A 157 0.45 -12.50 -22.33
CA PHE A 157 1.00 -11.13 -22.43
C PHE A 157 0.11 -10.31 -23.37
N VAL A 158 -1.00 -9.78 -22.85
CA VAL A 158 -2.15 -9.26 -23.62
C VAL A 158 -2.38 -7.76 -23.48
N GLY A 159 -1.50 -7.03 -22.81
CA GLY A 159 -1.68 -5.60 -22.54
C GLY A 159 -2.44 -5.34 -21.25
N LEU A 160 -3.03 -4.15 -21.16
CA LEU A 160 -3.75 -3.65 -19.99
C LEU A 160 -5.15 -3.21 -20.38
N SER A 161 -6.13 -3.50 -19.54
CA SER A 161 -7.51 -3.03 -19.68
C SER A 161 -8.03 -2.48 -18.37
N MET A 162 -9.01 -1.58 -18.44
CA MET A 162 -9.72 -1.04 -17.29
C MET A 162 -11.22 -1.02 -17.60
N GLU A 163 -12.02 -1.58 -16.71
CA GLU A 163 -13.46 -1.56 -16.77
C GLU A 163 -14.01 -0.78 -15.58
N LEU A 164 -14.92 0.16 -15.84
CA LEU A 164 -15.57 0.98 -14.82
C LEU A 164 -17.09 0.76 -14.91
N PRO A 165 -17.78 0.48 -13.78
CA PRO A 165 -19.22 0.39 -13.76
C PRO A 165 -19.86 1.78 -13.76
N PHE A 166 -21.02 1.92 -14.40
CA PHE A 166 -21.84 3.14 -14.38
C PHE A 166 -23.23 2.78 -13.87
N ALA A 167 -23.57 3.28 -12.70
CA ALA A 167 -24.76 2.91 -11.96
C ALA A 167 -25.90 3.96 -12.03
N ARG A 168 -25.77 5.02 -12.85
CA ARG A 168 -26.75 6.11 -12.91
C ARG A 168 -28.17 5.59 -13.13
N ARG A 169 -28.40 4.74 -14.13
CA ARG A 169 -29.72 4.18 -14.44
C ARG A 169 -30.29 3.33 -13.32
N LEU A 170 -29.44 2.51 -12.69
CA LEU A 170 -29.83 1.70 -11.52
C LEU A 170 -30.28 2.62 -10.39
N LEU A 171 -29.55 3.68 -10.11
CA LEU A 171 -29.89 4.64 -9.05
C LEU A 171 -31.20 5.36 -9.36
N ASP A 172 -31.45 5.73 -10.64
CA ASP A 172 -32.71 6.35 -11.07
C ASP A 172 -33.90 5.41 -10.88
N GLU A 173 -33.77 4.13 -11.26
CA GLU A 173 -34.83 3.10 -11.05
C GLU A 173 -35.20 2.93 -9.57
N TRP A 174 -34.21 3.06 -8.68
CA TRP A 174 -34.41 2.99 -7.24
C TRP A 174 -34.69 4.35 -6.59
N GLN A 175 -34.80 5.40 -7.39
CA GLN A 175 -35.05 6.76 -6.93
C GLN A 175 -34.00 7.26 -5.92
N VAL A 176 -32.74 6.83 -6.13
CA VAL A 176 -31.57 7.27 -5.37
C VAL A 176 -30.90 8.41 -6.13
N VAL A 177 -30.74 9.55 -5.50
CA VAL A 177 -30.20 10.74 -6.17
C VAL A 177 -28.77 11.02 -5.70
N PRO A 178 -27.75 10.82 -6.56
CA PRO A 178 -26.38 11.23 -6.25
C PRO A 178 -26.24 12.76 -6.42
N ARG A 179 -25.93 13.46 -5.33
CA ARG A 179 -25.65 14.89 -5.28
C ARG A 179 -24.17 15.11 -5.04
N PHE A 180 -23.40 15.11 -6.13
CA PHE A 180 -21.96 15.33 -6.10
C PHE A 180 -21.57 16.58 -6.85
N ALA A 181 -20.63 17.34 -6.28
CA ALA A 181 -19.91 18.41 -6.93
C ALA A 181 -18.47 17.98 -7.18
N GLN A 182 -17.93 18.34 -8.32
CA GLN A 182 -16.52 18.14 -8.66
C GLN A 182 -15.96 19.40 -9.30
N ARG A 183 -14.65 19.54 -9.32
CA ARG A 183 -13.97 20.62 -10.05
C ARG A 183 -13.10 20.02 -11.12
N GLU A 184 -13.27 20.60 -12.31
CA GLU A 184 -12.61 20.31 -13.57
C GLU A 184 -12.98 18.94 -14.18
N GLU A 185 -12.71 18.83 -15.48
CA GLU A 185 -13.23 17.79 -16.35
C GLU A 185 -12.63 16.39 -16.15
N PHE A 186 -11.44 16.29 -15.53
CA PHE A 186 -10.77 15.01 -15.33
C PHE A 186 -10.97 14.42 -13.92
N LYS A 187 -11.72 15.09 -13.03
CA LYS A 187 -12.03 14.54 -11.69
C LYS A 187 -13.20 13.55 -11.75
N GLY A 188 -13.10 12.54 -12.62
CA GLY A 188 -14.20 11.62 -12.96
C GLY A 188 -14.60 10.60 -11.92
N ILE A 189 -14.08 10.64 -10.69
CA ILE A 189 -14.35 9.61 -9.65
C ILE A 189 -15.84 9.43 -9.32
N MET A 190 -16.67 10.47 -9.50
CA MET A 190 -18.11 10.41 -9.24
C MET A 190 -18.93 10.02 -10.47
N GLU A 191 -18.33 9.90 -11.65
CA GLU A 191 -19.02 9.51 -12.89
C GLU A 191 -19.74 8.17 -12.77
N THR A 192 -19.16 7.23 -12.03
CA THR A 192 -19.79 5.94 -11.72
C THR A 192 -21.22 6.08 -11.19
N PHE A 193 -21.52 7.14 -10.44
CA PHE A 193 -22.84 7.39 -9.86
C PHE A 193 -23.66 8.42 -10.63
N THR A 194 -23.00 9.31 -11.39
CA THR A 194 -23.66 10.48 -12.00
C THR A 194 -23.90 10.35 -13.49
N LEU A 195 -23.17 9.46 -14.17
CA LEU A 195 -23.28 9.25 -15.62
C LEU A 195 -23.73 7.82 -15.94
N GLU A 196 -24.32 7.67 -17.13
CA GLU A 196 -24.67 6.36 -17.68
C GLU A 196 -23.51 5.69 -18.42
N HIS A 197 -22.53 6.48 -18.85
CA HIS A 197 -21.36 6.05 -19.62
C HIS A 197 -20.16 6.90 -19.26
N MET A 198 -18.96 6.38 -19.57
CA MET A 198 -17.71 7.08 -19.39
C MET A 198 -17.69 8.39 -20.23
N SER A 199 -17.32 9.49 -19.60
CA SER A 199 -17.11 10.76 -20.29
C SER A 199 -15.94 10.70 -21.27
N GLU A 200 -15.91 11.61 -22.25
CA GLU A 200 -14.80 11.71 -23.21
C GLU A 200 -13.50 12.13 -22.52
N SER A 201 -13.55 12.99 -21.50
CA SER A 201 -12.39 13.38 -20.68
C SER A 201 -11.81 12.17 -19.94
N SER A 202 -12.63 11.40 -19.24
CA SER A 202 -12.19 10.18 -18.56
C SER A 202 -11.64 9.14 -19.53
N ARG A 203 -12.28 8.94 -20.67
CA ARG A 203 -11.78 8.03 -21.72
C ARG A 203 -10.42 8.45 -22.24
N THR A 204 -10.24 9.73 -22.54
CA THR A 204 -8.99 10.30 -23.05
C THR A 204 -7.86 10.12 -22.03
N GLU A 205 -8.11 10.48 -20.79
CA GLU A 205 -7.17 10.36 -19.69
C GLU A 205 -6.72 8.91 -19.44
N LEU A 206 -7.69 8.01 -19.24
CA LEU A 206 -7.40 6.60 -18.95
C LEU A 206 -6.71 5.89 -20.12
N THR A 207 -7.08 6.26 -21.38
CA THR A 207 -6.40 5.76 -22.57
C THR A 207 -4.93 6.22 -22.59
N ALA A 208 -4.67 7.49 -22.31
CA ALA A 208 -3.30 8.02 -22.26
C ALA A 208 -2.48 7.37 -21.16
N LEU A 209 -3.08 7.16 -19.97
CA LEU A 209 -2.45 6.50 -18.83
C LEU A 209 -2.05 5.06 -19.18
N LEU A 210 -3.00 4.26 -19.69
CA LEU A 210 -2.75 2.85 -20.04
C LEU A 210 -1.73 2.71 -21.17
N LYS A 211 -1.76 3.59 -22.16
CA LYS A 211 -0.78 3.61 -23.27
C LYS A 211 0.64 3.89 -22.76
N ASP A 212 0.81 4.88 -21.88
CA ASP A 212 2.13 5.20 -21.33
C ASP A 212 2.67 4.07 -20.45
N ILE A 213 1.83 3.47 -19.58
CA ILE A 213 2.22 2.32 -18.77
C ILE A 213 2.64 1.14 -19.67
N MET A 214 1.83 0.83 -20.69
CA MET A 214 2.14 -0.28 -21.59
C MET A 214 3.41 -0.03 -22.41
N ALA A 215 3.67 1.20 -22.84
CA ALA A 215 4.90 1.56 -23.53
C ALA A 215 6.13 1.34 -22.63
N GLN A 216 6.07 1.70 -21.35
CA GLN A 216 7.14 1.42 -20.39
C GLN A 216 7.37 -0.10 -20.22
N ILE A 217 6.29 -0.90 -20.12
CA ILE A 217 6.38 -2.36 -20.02
C ILE A 217 7.02 -2.95 -21.28
N ILE A 218 6.59 -2.52 -22.47
CA ILE A 218 7.14 -2.99 -23.76
C ILE A 218 8.64 -2.67 -23.84
N GLN A 219 9.03 -1.45 -23.53
CA GLN A 219 10.44 -1.01 -23.55
C GLN A 219 11.30 -1.85 -22.61
N ASP A 220 10.86 -2.06 -21.38
CA ASP A 220 11.60 -2.85 -20.39
C ASP A 220 11.70 -4.34 -20.80
N VAL A 221 10.59 -4.94 -21.28
CA VAL A 221 10.56 -6.34 -21.74
C VAL A 221 11.46 -6.52 -22.97
N ALA A 222 11.39 -5.62 -23.93
CA ALA A 222 12.22 -5.65 -25.13
C ALA A 222 13.71 -5.65 -24.76
N LYS A 223 14.10 -4.75 -23.88
CA LYS A 223 15.47 -4.62 -23.38
C LYS A 223 15.96 -5.90 -22.68
N GLU A 224 15.18 -6.43 -21.74
CA GLU A 224 15.60 -7.57 -20.92
C GLU A 224 15.54 -8.91 -21.66
N ARG A 225 14.69 -9.03 -22.70
CA ARG A 225 14.57 -10.24 -23.53
C ARG A 225 15.35 -10.15 -24.83
N GLU A 226 16.10 -9.05 -25.05
CA GLU A 226 16.87 -8.81 -26.29
C GLU A 226 16.00 -8.88 -27.56
N LEU A 227 14.74 -8.40 -27.45
CA LEU A 227 13.77 -8.28 -28.53
C LEU A 227 13.65 -6.79 -28.95
N ASN A 228 13.10 -6.53 -30.13
CA ASN A 228 12.74 -5.15 -30.45
C ASN A 228 11.33 -4.79 -29.93
N GLU A 229 11.07 -3.50 -29.74
CA GLU A 229 9.79 -3.03 -29.18
C GLU A 229 8.59 -3.36 -30.08
N ASP A 230 8.78 -3.34 -31.41
CA ASP A 230 7.72 -3.69 -32.37
C ASP A 230 7.36 -5.17 -32.27
N GLU A 231 8.33 -6.04 -32.06
CA GLU A 231 8.10 -7.47 -31.86
C GLU A 231 7.35 -7.74 -30.56
N VAL A 232 7.75 -7.11 -29.45
CA VAL A 232 7.05 -7.23 -28.16
C VAL A 232 5.63 -6.68 -28.26
N THR A 233 5.46 -5.56 -28.98
CA THR A 233 4.13 -4.98 -29.26
C THR A 233 3.28 -5.96 -30.06
N HIS A 234 3.83 -6.53 -31.13
CA HIS A 234 3.12 -7.53 -31.95
C HIS A 234 2.73 -8.77 -31.14
N ILE A 235 3.62 -9.28 -30.29
CA ILE A 235 3.32 -10.39 -29.39
C ILE A 235 2.12 -10.06 -28.50
N SER A 236 2.06 -8.86 -27.90
CA SER A 236 0.99 -8.46 -27.02
C SER A 236 -0.39 -8.31 -27.69
N GLN A 237 -0.42 -8.21 -29.03
CA GLN A 237 -1.62 -7.95 -29.82
C GLN A 237 -2.08 -9.15 -30.67
N SER A 238 -1.21 -10.15 -30.88
CA SER A 238 -1.45 -11.23 -31.86
C SER A 238 -2.39 -12.32 -31.36
N THR A 239 -2.27 -12.73 -30.10
CA THR A 239 -3.11 -13.78 -29.50
C THR A 239 -3.23 -13.56 -27.99
N PRO A 240 -4.37 -13.89 -27.38
CA PRO A 240 -4.52 -13.77 -25.95
C PRO A 240 -3.70 -14.78 -25.15
N LEU A 241 -3.18 -15.83 -25.80
CA LEU A 241 -2.51 -16.92 -25.09
C LEU A 241 -1.44 -17.59 -25.96
N TYR A 242 -0.22 -17.71 -25.42
CA TYR A 242 0.87 -18.51 -26.01
C TYR A 242 1.11 -19.74 -25.13
N HIS A 243 1.07 -20.94 -25.69
CA HIS A 243 1.50 -22.15 -25.00
C HIS A 243 3.02 -22.15 -24.77
N ALA A 244 3.50 -22.87 -23.77
CA ALA A 244 4.86 -22.82 -23.29
C ALA A 244 5.92 -22.93 -24.40
N GLU A 245 5.84 -23.91 -25.29
CA GLU A 245 6.82 -24.10 -26.38
C GLU A 245 6.76 -23.00 -27.45
N GLU A 246 5.58 -22.43 -27.72
CA GLU A 246 5.45 -21.30 -28.64
C GLU A 246 6.06 -20.03 -28.00
N ALA A 247 5.77 -19.78 -26.73
CA ALA A 247 6.35 -18.66 -25.99
C ALA A 247 7.89 -18.76 -25.94
N ARG A 248 8.44 -19.97 -25.78
CA ARG A 248 9.88 -20.22 -25.82
C ARG A 248 10.48 -19.91 -27.21
N ARG A 249 9.84 -20.37 -28.29
CA ARG A 249 10.28 -20.05 -29.65
C ARG A 249 10.29 -18.57 -29.99
N ARG A 250 9.42 -17.78 -29.35
CA ARG A 250 9.34 -16.32 -29.48
C ARG A 250 10.28 -15.56 -28.55
N GLY A 251 11.13 -16.25 -27.80
CA GLY A 251 12.08 -15.60 -26.88
C GLY A 251 11.47 -15.10 -25.57
N LEU A 252 10.19 -15.41 -25.30
CA LEU A 252 9.56 -15.02 -24.05
C LEU A 252 9.99 -15.87 -22.87
N LEU A 253 10.46 -17.10 -23.11
CA LEU A 253 10.89 -18.08 -22.10
C LEU A 253 12.26 -18.67 -22.49
N ASP A 254 13.01 -19.08 -21.49
CA ASP A 254 14.29 -19.76 -21.66
C ASP A 254 14.13 -21.27 -21.55
N GLN A 255 13.27 -21.74 -20.63
CA GLN A 255 13.08 -23.15 -20.35
C GLN A 255 11.61 -23.52 -20.19
N VAL A 256 11.26 -24.73 -20.63
CA VAL A 256 9.98 -25.37 -20.31
C VAL A 256 10.29 -26.57 -19.43
N THR A 257 9.99 -26.49 -18.12
CA THR A 257 10.39 -27.49 -17.13
C THR A 257 9.53 -27.40 -15.85
N TYR A 258 9.58 -28.42 -15.01
CA TYR A 258 8.94 -28.42 -13.69
C TYR A 258 9.83 -27.75 -12.64
N TYR A 259 9.20 -27.21 -11.58
CA TYR A 259 9.89 -26.43 -10.57
C TYR A 259 10.99 -27.20 -9.82
N ASP A 260 10.77 -28.48 -9.47
CA ASP A 260 11.75 -29.33 -8.79
C ASP A 260 13.03 -29.56 -9.61
N LEU A 261 12.88 -29.70 -10.93
CA LEU A 261 14.01 -29.79 -11.86
C LEU A 261 14.74 -28.44 -11.97
N PHE A 262 13.98 -27.34 -11.97
CA PHE A 262 14.54 -26.00 -12.02
C PHE A 262 15.31 -25.63 -10.73
N GLU A 263 14.83 -26.03 -9.56
CA GLU A 263 15.60 -25.91 -8.30
C GLU A 263 16.91 -26.71 -8.35
N THR A 264 16.85 -27.92 -8.93
CA THR A 264 18.04 -28.75 -9.11
C THR A 264 19.03 -28.09 -10.09
N TYR A 265 18.55 -27.49 -11.16
CA TYR A 265 19.34 -26.68 -12.08
C TYR A 265 19.99 -25.48 -11.38
N ALA A 266 19.22 -24.70 -10.61
CA ALA A 266 19.71 -23.54 -9.86
C ALA A 266 20.84 -23.90 -8.88
N ARG A 267 20.67 -25.03 -8.16
CA ARG A 267 21.71 -25.54 -7.27
C ARG A 267 23.00 -25.91 -7.99
N LYS A 268 22.91 -26.56 -9.16
CA LYS A 268 24.07 -26.89 -9.99
C LYS A 268 24.77 -25.65 -10.57
N LYS A 269 23.99 -24.61 -10.94
CA LYS A 269 24.50 -23.34 -11.46
C LYS A 269 25.39 -22.61 -10.43
N ALA A 270 25.12 -22.78 -9.12
CA ALA A 270 25.97 -22.24 -8.06
C ALA A 270 27.35 -22.96 -7.92
N GLY A 271 27.55 -24.05 -8.67
CA GLY A 271 28.78 -24.83 -8.66
C GLY A 271 28.84 -25.90 -7.57
N PRO A 272 29.96 -26.64 -7.47
CA PRO A 272 30.13 -27.69 -6.46
C PRO A 272 29.92 -27.13 -5.04
N GLY A 273 29.10 -27.82 -4.24
CA GLY A 273 28.72 -27.37 -2.88
C GLY A 273 27.56 -26.35 -2.85
N GLY A 274 26.94 -26.04 -4.00
CA GLY A 274 25.76 -25.18 -4.08
C GLY A 274 24.58 -25.78 -3.31
N ALA A 275 23.92 -24.98 -2.47
CA ALA A 275 22.80 -25.39 -1.64
C ALA A 275 21.65 -24.37 -1.68
N LEU A 276 20.42 -24.88 -1.71
CA LEU A 276 19.22 -24.04 -1.60
C LEU A 276 19.08 -23.55 -0.16
N PHE A 277 18.71 -22.30 0.02
CA PHE A 277 18.52 -21.69 1.33
C PHE A 277 17.28 -20.79 1.32
N PRO A 278 16.33 -20.98 2.26
CA PRO A 278 15.09 -20.20 2.28
C PRO A 278 15.37 -18.70 2.44
N PHE A 279 14.78 -17.88 1.56
CA PHE A 279 14.91 -16.42 1.57
C PHE A 279 14.50 -15.80 2.91
N ALA A 280 13.42 -16.28 3.53
CA ALA A 280 12.95 -15.79 4.83
C ALA A 280 13.96 -16.06 5.96
N ALA A 281 14.67 -17.21 5.91
CA ALA A 281 15.74 -17.52 6.84
C ALA A 281 16.93 -16.56 6.63
N TYR A 282 17.30 -16.31 5.37
CA TYR A 282 18.35 -15.34 5.02
C TYR A 282 17.95 -13.92 5.47
N ALA A 283 16.73 -13.49 5.25
CA ALA A 283 16.23 -12.18 5.70
C ALA A 283 16.37 -12.00 7.21
N SER A 284 16.15 -13.06 7.98
CA SER A 284 16.34 -13.06 9.43
C SER A 284 17.82 -12.95 9.83
N HIS A 285 18.71 -13.62 9.09
CA HIS A 285 20.16 -13.55 9.25
C HIS A 285 20.70 -12.14 8.91
N ALA A 286 20.30 -11.56 7.78
CA ALA A 286 20.72 -10.24 7.32
C ALA A 286 20.32 -9.13 8.32
N ARG A 287 19.11 -9.19 8.87
CA ARG A 287 18.62 -8.22 9.87
C ARG A 287 19.44 -8.20 11.16
N ARG A 288 19.99 -9.34 11.58
CA ARG A 288 20.83 -9.40 12.79
C ARG A 288 22.18 -8.74 12.56
N LYS A 289 22.80 -8.99 11.40
CA LYS A 289 24.07 -8.36 11.02
C LYS A 289 23.94 -6.83 10.85
N GLY A 290 22.82 -6.33 10.33
CA GLY A 290 22.59 -4.90 10.11
C GLY A 290 22.42 -4.08 11.40
N LYS A 291 22.03 -4.69 12.52
CA LYS A 291 21.87 -3.97 13.80
C LYS A 291 23.17 -3.57 14.49
N GLU A 292 24.30 -4.07 14.06
CA GLU A 292 25.56 -3.93 14.83
C GLU A 292 26.40 -2.71 14.51
N LYS A 293 26.15 -1.87 13.49
CA LYS A 293 27.21 -0.97 13.01
C LYS A 293 26.84 0.40 12.41
N SER A 294 25.76 1.03 12.72
CA SER A 294 25.68 2.44 12.30
C SER A 294 25.86 3.39 13.48
N LYS A 295 26.93 4.21 13.44
CA LYS A 295 27.15 5.36 14.33
C LYS A 295 26.34 6.58 13.90
N ASP A 296 25.77 6.56 12.69
CA ASP A 296 25.04 7.68 12.11
C ASP A 296 23.59 7.71 12.60
N ARG A 297 23.03 8.93 12.62
CA ARG A 297 21.61 9.11 12.89
C ARG A 297 20.80 8.37 11.81
N PRO A 298 19.80 7.56 12.20
CA PRO A 298 19.03 6.80 11.23
C PRO A 298 18.10 7.70 10.39
N ILE A 299 17.76 7.26 9.19
CA ILE A 299 16.64 7.79 8.43
C ILE A 299 15.36 7.21 9.00
N ALA A 300 14.37 8.05 9.28
CA ALA A 300 13.04 7.60 9.67
C ALA A 300 12.23 7.27 8.43
N LEU A 301 11.87 6.00 8.27
CA LEU A 301 10.98 5.51 7.20
C LEU A 301 9.58 5.35 7.77
N VAL A 302 8.66 6.20 7.30
CA VAL A 302 7.25 6.21 7.71
C VAL A 302 6.41 5.71 6.55
N PHE A 303 5.56 4.69 6.80
CA PHE A 303 4.63 4.17 5.79
C PHE A 303 3.26 4.81 5.95
N ALA A 304 2.67 5.18 4.82
CA ALA A 304 1.36 5.80 4.69
C ALA A 304 0.61 5.11 3.53
N SER A 305 -0.12 4.02 3.86
CA SER A 305 -0.87 3.21 2.89
C SER A 305 -2.37 3.27 3.14
N GLY A 306 -3.16 3.40 2.07
CA GLY A 306 -4.62 3.42 2.10
C GLY A 306 -5.25 4.81 2.01
N GLN A 307 -6.53 4.89 2.33
CA GLN A 307 -7.31 6.13 2.24
C GLN A 307 -6.96 7.08 3.40
N ILE A 308 -6.79 8.38 3.12
CA ILE A 308 -6.49 9.40 4.13
C ILE A 308 -7.74 9.78 4.90
N VAL A 309 -7.72 9.53 6.21
CA VAL A 309 -8.81 9.80 7.16
C VAL A 309 -8.25 10.51 8.40
N ARG A 310 -9.14 11.08 9.24
CA ARG A 310 -8.71 11.68 10.50
C ARG A 310 -8.22 10.62 11.49
N SER A 311 -9.06 9.64 11.77
CA SER A 311 -8.77 8.54 12.69
C SER A 311 -9.24 7.23 12.08
N ALA A 312 -8.45 6.18 12.18
CA ALA A 312 -8.82 4.84 11.76
C ALA A 312 -9.78 4.23 12.81
N THR A 313 -11.02 4.71 12.84
CA THR A 313 -12.06 4.04 13.64
C THR A 313 -12.38 2.69 13.02
N ILE A 314 -12.12 1.62 13.76
CA ILE A 314 -12.63 0.29 13.41
C ILE A 314 -14.14 0.38 13.47
N SER A 315 -14.80 0.46 12.31
CA SER A 315 -16.26 0.37 12.27
C SER A 315 -16.66 -1.03 12.76
N PRO A 316 -17.56 -1.12 13.75
CA PRO A 316 -18.03 -2.42 14.24
C PRO A 316 -18.70 -3.28 13.15
N VAL A 317 -19.05 -2.67 12.02
CA VAL A 317 -19.68 -3.32 10.87
C VAL A 317 -18.65 -3.78 9.83
N SER A 318 -17.41 -3.29 9.88
CA SER A 318 -16.35 -3.72 8.96
C SER A 318 -15.63 -4.93 9.54
N LEU A 319 -15.98 -6.11 9.05
CA LEU A 319 -15.33 -7.39 9.40
C LEU A 319 -13.88 -7.50 8.90
N MET A 320 -13.41 -6.55 8.07
CA MET A 320 -12.03 -6.51 7.56
C MET A 320 -11.44 -5.11 7.81
N PRO A 321 -10.22 -5.04 8.39
CA PRO A 321 -9.50 -3.78 8.49
C PRO A 321 -9.15 -3.29 7.08
N THR A 322 -9.73 -2.17 6.66
CA THR A 322 -9.27 -1.44 5.48
C THR A 322 -8.02 -0.65 5.84
N GLU A 323 -6.97 -0.77 5.04
CA GLU A 323 -5.79 0.06 5.20
C GLU A 323 -6.19 1.54 5.09
N ALA A 324 -5.84 2.32 6.10
CA ALA A 324 -6.13 3.74 6.15
C ALA A 324 -4.94 4.52 6.72
N ILE A 325 -4.72 5.70 6.17
CA ILE A 325 -3.75 6.68 6.68
C ILE A 325 -4.48 7.57 7.67
N SER A 326 -4.24 7.34 8.95
CA SER A 326 -4.77 8.17 10.03
C SER A 326 -3.88 9.39 10.26
N SER A 327 -4.46 10.61 10.15
CA SER A 327 -3.71 11.83 10.48
C SER A 327 -3.37 11.93 11.96
N ASP A 328 -4.20 11.36 12.83
CA ASP A 328 -3.97 11.34 14.27
C ASP A 328 -2.79 10.41 14.61
N ASP A 329 -2.75 9.19 14.05
CA ASP A 329 -1.63 8.25 14.24
C ASP A 329 -0.31 8.79 13.70
N LEU A 330 -0.34 9.45 12.53
CA LEU A 330 0.85 10.11 11.99
C LEU A 330 1.29 11.29 12.87
N THR A 331 0.36 12.01 13.47
CA THR A 331 0.70 13.08 14.43
C THR A 331 1.49 12.52 15.61
N ASP A 332 1.05 11.43 16.19
CA ASP A 332 1.76 10.77 17.31
C ASP A 332 3.17 10.30 16.89
N ILE A 333 3.29 9.72 15.69
CA ILE A 333 4.61 9.31 15.13
C ILE A 333 5.53 10.52 14.96
N PHE A 334 5.04 11.62 14.37
CA PHE A 334 5.85 12.80 14.13
C PHE A 334 6.16 13.56 15.43
N ASP A 335 5.28 13.57 16.43
CA ASP A 335 5.55 14.12 17.75
C ASP A 335 6.64 13.31 18.47
N GLU A 336 6.65 11.97 18.31
CA GLU A 336 7.76 11.16 18.79
C GLU A 336 9.08 11.46 18.06
N LEU A 337 9.05 11.58 16.72
CA LEU A 337 10.23 11.86 15.89
C LEU A 337 10.83 13.24 16.16
N LEU A 338 9.99 14.21 16.44
CA LEU A 338 10.37 15.61 16.62
C LEU A 338 10.48 16.02 18.10
N ASP A 339 10.35 15.09 19.06
CA ASP A 339 10.49 15.35 20.49
C ASP A 339 11.88 15.96 20.78
N PRO A 340 11.96 17.17 21.36
CA PRO A 340 13.25 17.81 21.68
C PRO A 340 14.16 16.99 22.59
N LYS A 341 13.61 16.06 23.36
CA LYS A 341 14.35 15.21 24.30
C LYS A 341 14.93 13.95 23.65
N LYS A 342 14.57 13.65 22.39
CA LYS A 342 15.05 12.47 21.65
C LYS A 342 16.04 12.84 20.55
N PRO A 343 16.98 11.94 20.20
CA PRO A 343 17.83 12.13 19.03
C PRO A 343 16.98 12.28 17.76
N LYS A 344 17.25 13.30 16.96
CA LYS A 344 16.56 13.54 15.70
C LYS A 344 17.00 12.56 14.63
N PRO A 345 16.12 12.11 13.71
CA PRO A 345 16.55 11.38 12.54
C PRO A 345 17.44 12.23 11.64
N ALA A 346 18.24 11.61 10.79
CA ALA A 346 19.04 12.32 9.79
C ALA A 346 18.13 12.93 8.72
N ALA A 347 17.14 12.18 8.27
CA ALA A 347 16.10 12.57 7.33
C ALA A 347 14.82 11.78 7.61
N VAL A 348 13.71 12.18 6.98
CA VAL A 348 12.45 11.42 6.96
C VAL A 348 12.15 11.01 5.52
N VAL A 349 11.85 9.73 5.32
CA VAL A 349 11.26 9.20 4.09
C VAL A 349 9.82 8.82 4.40
N LEU A 350 8.86 9.43 3.72
CA LEU A 350 7.45 9.04 3.78
C LEU A 350 7.11 8.22 2.54
N ARG A 351 6.85 6.91 2.72
CA ARG A 351 6.36 6.04 1.65
C ARG A 351 4.84 6.16 1.58
N VAL A 352 4.34 6.66 0.46
CA VAL A 352 2.91 6.92 0.23
C VAL A 352 2.37 5.94 -0.81
N ASP A 353 1.36 5.16 -0.45
CA ASP A 353 0.55 4.36 -1.38
C ASP A 353 -0.93 4.62 -1.11
N SER A 354 -1.49 5.68 -1.75
CA SER A 354 -2.78 6.24 -1.38
C SER A 354 -3.55 6.81 -2.58
N PRO A 355 -4.85 6.49 -2.72
CA PRO A 355 -5.73 7.16 -3.67
C PRO A 355 -6.10 8.60 -3.26
N GLY A 356 -5.72 9.01 -2.06
CA GLY A 356 -6.12 10.26 -1.43
C GLY A 356 -7.13 10.06 -0.31
N GLY A 357 -7.96 11.05 -0.06
CA GLY A 357 -8.95 11.03 1.02
C GLY A 357 -9.41 12.43 1.42
N ALA A 358 -9.77 12.59 2.70
CA ALA A 358 -10.32 13.84 3.20
C ALA A 358 -9.30 15.00 3.19
N PRO A 359 -9.70 16.22 2.79
CA PRO A 359 -8.79 17.36 2.68
C PRO A 359 -8.15 17.77 4.02
N ILE A 360 -8.95 17.80 5.10
CA ILE A 360 -8.47 18.25 6.43
C ILE A 360 -7.37 17.34 6.97
N PRO A 361 -7.52 16.00 7.02
CA PRO A 361 -6.40 15.11 7.37
C PRO A 361 -5.18 15.24 6.46
N SER A 362 -5.39 15.42 5.15
CA SER A 362 -4.28 15.64 4.20
C SER A 362 -3.48 16.91 4.55
N GLU A 363 -4.15 18.00 4.90
CA GLU A 363 -3.51 19.24 5.34
C GLU A 363 -2.79 19.06 6.69
N THR A 364 -3.36 18.30 7.61
CA THR A 364 -2.69 17.97 8.89
C THR A 364 -1.37 17.26 8.62
N ILE A 365 -1.36 16.23 7.78
CA ILE A 365 -0.15 15.48 7.42
C ILE A 365 0.85 16.38 6.67
N TRP A 366 0.38 17.20 5.73
CA TRP A 366 1.18 18.20 5.04
C TRP A 366 1.91 19.11 6.05
N ARG A 367 1.22 19.57 7.11
CA ARG A 367 1.81 20.41 8.16
C ARG A 367 2.87 19.66 8.97
N LEU A 368 2.70 18.37 9.26
CA LEU A 368 3.70 17.54 9.95
C LEU A 368 5.01 17.51 9.17
N LEU A 369 4.95 17.29 7.85
CA LEU A 369 6.13 17.29 6.98
C LEU A 369 6.79 18.67 6.92
N THR A 370 5.99 19.73 6.81
CA THR A 370 6.51 21.11 6.81
C THR A 370 7.21 21.44 8.14
N ARG A 371 6.61 21.06 9.28
CA ARG A 371 7.23 21.22 10.61
C ARG A 371 8.57 20.48 10.71
N THR A 372 8.68 19.31 10.08
CA THR A 372 9.93 18.54 10.01
C THR A 372 11.01 19.33 9.27
N LYS A 373 10.68 19.94 8.14
CA LYS A 373 11.59 20.77 7.34
C LYS A 373 12.00 22.06 8.08
N GLU A 374 11.08 22.70 8.80
CA GLU A 374 11.37 23.86 9.66
C GLU A 374 12.45 23.54 10.70
N MET A 375 12.53 22.27 11.14
CA MET A 375 13.60 21.78 12.02
C MET A 375 14.89 21.38 11.27
N LYS A 376 14.98 21.69 9.97
CA LYS A 376 16.13 21.36 9.10
C LYS A 376 16.40 19.86 8.98
N ILE A 377 15.34 19.06 9.02
CA ILE A 377 15.39 17.62 8.75
C ILE A 377 14.82 17.42 7.34
N PRO A 378 15.62 16.94 6.38
CA PRO A 378 15.17 16.69 5.02
C PRO A 378 14.01 15.70 4.97
N VAL A 379 13.04 15.96 4.08
CA VAL A 379 11.87 15.12 3.85
C VAL A 379 11.83 14.68 2.40
N VAL A 380 11.85 13.37 2.17
CA VAL A 380 11.64 12.77 0.86
C VAL A 380 10.34 11.97 0.87
N VAL A 381 9.50 12.18 -0.14
CA VAL A 381 8.33 11.32 -0.36
C VAL A 381 8.68 10.28 -1.42
N SER A 382 8.46 9.01 -1.10
CA SER A 382 8.52 7.88 -2.03
C SER A 382 7.11 7.41 -2.34
N MET A 383 6.70 7.45 -3.60
CA MET A 383 5.38 7.02 -4.04
C MET A 383 5.38 5.52 -4.36
N GLY A 384 4.33 4.81 -3.92
CA GLY A 384 4.04 3.42 -4.26
C GLY A 384 3.27 3.29 -5.57
N ASN A 385 2.30 2.37 -5.62
CA ASN A 385 1.44 2.21 -6.77
C ASN A 385 0.63 3.48 -7.07
N MET A 386 0.22 4.18 -6.01
CA MET A 386 -0.60 5.38 -6.12
C MET A 386 -0.20 6.44 -5.08
N ALA A 387 -0.13 7.69 -5.51
CA ALA A 387 -0.06 8.85 -4.62
C ALA A 387 -0.85 10.00 -5.27
N ALA A 388 -2.18 9.87 -5.24
CA ALA A 388 -3.11 10.72 -5.97
C ALA A 388 -3.99 11.55 -5.04
N SER A 389 -4.54 12.68 -5.54
CA SER A 389 -5.45 13.54 -4.79
C SER A 389 -4.85 13.96 -3.43
N GLY A 390 -5.47 13.63 -2.29
CA GLY A 390 -4.89 13.87 -0.96
C GLY A 390 -3.50 13.26 -0.79
N GLY A 391 -3.18 12.13 -1.44
CA GLY A 391 -1.85 11.51 -1.45
C GLY A 391 -0.80 12.39 -2.15
N TYR A 392 -1.18 13.07 -3.22
CA TYR A 392 -0.33 14.06 -3.86
C TYR A 392 -0.24 15.36 -3.03
N TRP A 393 -1.36 15.77 -2.39
CA TRP A 393 -1.38 16.93 -1.49
C TRP A 393 -0.29 16.82 -0.42
N ILE A 394 -0.24 15.71 0.31
CA ILE A 394 0.78 15.51 1.35
C ILE A 394 2.20 15.49 0.76
N ALA A 395 2.38 14.94 -0.45
CA ALA A 395 3.66 14.89 -1.12
C ALA A 395 4.22 16.28 -1.47
N THR A 396 3.37 17.29 -1.70
CA THR A 396 3.80 18.66 -2.01
C THR A 396 4.61 19.34 -0.90
N ALA A 397 4.58 18.81 0.33
CA ALA A 397 5.37 19.31 1.45
C ALA A 397 6.85 18.85 1.41
N ALA A 398 7.19 17.81 0.62
CA ALA A 398 8.53 17.23 0.58
C ALA A 398 9.59 18.18 0.00
N ASP A 399 10.86 17.91 0.30
CA ASP A 399 11.99 18.53 -0.41
C ASP A 399 12.19 17.86 -1.76
N LYS A 400 11.97 16.55 -1.82
CA LYS A 400 12.03 15.75 -3.05
C LYS A 400 10.95 14.69 -3.06
N ILE A 401 10.44 14.41 -4.27
CA ILE A 401 9.45 13.37 -4.56
C ILE A 401 10.06 12.36 -5.51
N VAL A 402 10.05 11.08 -5.12
CA VAL A 402 10.52 9.95 -5.92
C VAL A 402 9.33 9.05 -6.23
N ALA A 403 9.16 8.65 -7.50
CA ALA A 403 8.10 7.75 -7.95
C ALA A 403 8.64 6.70 -8.92
N GLN A 404 7.96 5.56 -9.03
CA GLN A 404 8.20 4.65 -10.15
C GLN A 404 7.58 5.21 -11.44
N GLY A 405 8.10 4.77 -12.58
CA GLY A 405 7.59 5.23 -13.87
C GLY A 405 6.10 4.98 -14.07
N THR A 406 5.58 3.88 -13.51
CA THR A 406 4.17 3.48 -13.58
C THR A 406 3.33 3.90 -12.38
N THR A 407 3.88 4.58 -11.39
CA THR A 407 3.11 5.16 -10.27
C THR A 407 1.98 6.03 -10.81
N ILE A 408 0.77 5.88 -10.28
CA ILE A 408 -0.36 6.76 -10.58
C ILE A 408 -0.36 7.92 -9.60
N THR A 409 -0.25 9.16 -10.10
CA THR A 409 -0.17 10.35 -9.24
C THR A 409 -0.95 11.53 -9.80
N GLY A 410 -0.83 12.71 -9.19
CA GLY A 410 -1.60 13.89 -9.57
C GLY A 410 -3.03 13.83 -9.03
N SER A 411 -4.03 13.70 -9.89
CA SER A 411 -5.46 13.81 -9.51
C SER A 411 -5.74 15.07 -8.69
N ILE A 412 -5.07 16.18 -9.06
CA ILE A 412 -5.14 17.48 -8.39
C ILE A 412 -6.51 18.10 -8.69
N GLY A 413 -7.48 17.73 -7.88
CA GLY A 413 -8.87 18.08 -8.03
C GLY A 413 -9.66 17.66 -6.81
N VAL A 414 -10.90 18.15 -6.70
CA VAL A 414 -11.79 17.91 -5.57
C VAL A 414 -13.11 17.38 -6.07
N ALA A 415 -13.65 16.39 -5.40
CA ALA A 415 -15.00 15.91 -5.57
C ALA A 415 -15.60 15.57 -4.20
N GLY A 416 -16.89 15.81 -4.03
CA GLY A 416 -17.58 15.51 -2.80
C GLY A 416 -19.09 15.65 -2.95
N GLY A 417 -19.84 15.16 -1.96
CA GLY A 417 -21.30 15.22 -1.99
C GLY A 417 -21.93 14.19 -1.11
N LYS A 418 -23.20 13.89 -1.39
CA LYS A 418 -23.99 12.88 -0.69
C LYS A 418 -24.86 12.10 -1.65
N ILE A 419 -25.29 10.92 -1.21
CA ILE A 419 -26.36 10.17 -1.87
C ILE A 419 -27.67 10.47 -1.12
N VAL A 420 -28.69 10.89 -1.85
CA VAL A 420 -30.03 11.20 -1.28
C VAL A 420 -30.92 9.96 -1.43
N LEU A 421 -31.47 9.51 -0.33
CA LEU A 421 -32.25 8.26 -0.21
C LEU A 421 -33.74 8.51 0.13
N ASP A 422 -34.21 9.75 0.19
CA ASP A 422 -35.57 10.11 0.59
C ASP A 422 -36.63 9.32 -0.15
N GLN A 423 -36.57 9.31 -1.48
CA GLN A 423 -37.55 8.62 -2.31
C GLN A 423 -37.43 7.09 -2.20
N LEU A 424 -36.21 6.58 -2.00
CA LEU A 424 -35.99 5.15 -1.75
C LEU A 424 -36.70 4.73 -0.44
N TRP A 425 -36.56 5.50 0.63
CA TRP A 425 -37.24 5.21 1.89
C TRP A 425 -38.75 5.23 1.76
N ARG A 426 -39.31 6.22 1.06
CA ARG A 426 -40.75 6.30 0.79
C ARG A 426 -41.26 5.08 0.01
N ARG A 427 -40.47 4.58 -0.92
CA ARG A 427 -40.81 3.36 -1.68
C ARG A 427 -40.94 2.13 -0.77
N PHE A 428 -40.17 2.08 0.31
CA PHE A 428 -40.25 1.01 1.31
C PHE A 428 -41.24 1.33 2.45
N GLY A 429 -42.00 2.43 2.37
CA GLY A 429 -42.93 2.85 3.41
C GLY A 429 -42.26 3.40 4.66
N VAL A 430 -41.00 3.86 4.54
CA VAL A 430 -40.26 4.48 5.64
C VAL A 430 -40.30 5.99 5.48
N GLU A 431 -40.77 6.69 6.52
CA GLU A 431 -40.76 8.14 6.62
C GLU A 431 -39.75 8.57 7.69
N TRP A 432 -39.00 9.63 7.40
CA TRP A 432 -38.01 10.18 8.33
C TRP A 432 -38.55 11.50 8.90
N GLY A 433 -38.89 11.51 10.19
CA GLY A 433 -39.19 12.74 10.93
C GLY A 433 -37.92 13.29 11.56
N HIS A 434 -37.67 14.59 11.43
CA HIS A 434 -36.53 15.23 12.10
C HIS A 434 -36.97 16.46 12.92
N VAL A 435 -36.15 16.80 13.90
CA VAL A 435 -36.24 18.04 14.66
C VAL A 435 -34.88 18.71 14.59
N ALA A 436 -34.86 19.95 14.12
CA ALA A 436 -33.62 20.69 13.91
C ALA A 436 -33.66 22.07 14.59
N THR A 437 -32.52 22.52 15.08
CA THR A 437 -32.36 23.85 15.70
C THR A 437 -32.08 24.94 14.68
N SER A 438 -31.75 24.56 13.45
CA SER A 438 -31.50 25.46 12.31
C SER A 438 -31.84 24.79 11.01
N PRO A 439 -32.12 25.54 9.91
CA PRO A 439 -32.36 24.99 8.58
C PRO A 439 -31.17 24.16 8.02
N ASN A 440 -29.96 24.39 8.51
CA ASN A 440 -28.74 23.75 8.01
C ASN A 440 -28.30 22.52 8.80
N ALA A 441 -28.99 22.20 9.91
CA ALA A 441 -28.57 21.09 10.79
C ALA A 441 -28.55 19.72 10.10
N ASN A 442 -29.41 19.50 9.09
CA ASN A 442 -29.53 18.29 8.31
C ASN A 442 -28.90 18.38 6.90
N ALA A 443 -28.14 19.42 6.60
CA ALA A 443 -27.61 19.65 5.25
C ALA A 443 -26.85 18.45 4.65
N LEU A 444 -26.16 17.65 5.47
CA LEU A 444 -25.41 16.45 5.03
C LEU A 444 -26.19 15.14 5.26
N SER A 445 -27.44 15.19 5.72
CA SER A 445 -28.27 13.99 5.88
C SER A 445 -28.53 13.34 4.50
N PRO A 446 -28.47 12.00 4.39
CA PRO A 446 -28.89 11.30 3.18
C PRO A 446 -30.42 11.24 3.01
N ASN A 447 -31.19 11.63 4.03
CA ASN A 447 -32.65 11.53 4.04
C ASN A 447 -33.36 12.77 3.47
N GLU A 448 -32.60 13.79 3.10
CA GLU A 448 -33.09 15.02 2.47
C GLU A 448 -32.13 15.47 1.38
N ASP A 449 -32.63 16.13 0.34
CA ASP A 449 -31.76 16.79 -0.63
C ASP A 449 -31.25 18.13 -0.08
N PHE A 450 -30.25 18.72 -0.72
CA PHE A 450 -29.81 20.07 -0.43
C PHE A 450 -30.89 21.09 -0.83
N THR A 451 -31.08 22.12 -0.01
CA THR A 451 -31.73 23.34 -0.53
C THR A 451 -30.81 24.06 -1.53
N PRO A 452 -31.33 24.97 -2.35
CA PRO A 452 -30.48 25.76 -3.25
C PRO A 452 -29.33 26.47 -2.52
N GLU A 453 -29.59 27.05 -1.35
CA GLU A 453 -28.60 27.77 -0.55
C GLU A 453 -27.55 26.81 0.05
N GLN A 454 -27.98 25.64 0.54
CA GLN A 454 -27.07 24.60 1.03
C GLN A 454 -26.18 24.07 -0.10
N TRP A 455 -26.76 23.84 -1.30
CA TRP A 455 -26.00 23.40 -2.46
C TRP A 455 -24.99 24.45 -2.92
N GLN A 456 -25.36 25.73 -2.93
CA GLN A 456 -24.44 26.82 -3.21
C GLN A 456 -23.28 26.83 -2.21
N SER A 457 -23.57 26.83 -0.90
CA SER A 457 -22.55 26.82 0.15
C SER A 457 -21.62 25.59 0.07
N PHE A 458 -22.17 24.42 -0.28
CA PHE A 458 -21.39 23.23 -0.50
C PHE A 458 -20.43 23.39 -1.70
N ASN A 459 -20.90 23.96 -2.81
CA ASN A 459 -20.08 24.26 -3.97
C ASN A 459 -18.96 25.27 -3.68
N GLU A 460 -19.25 26.32 -2.90
CA GLU A 460 -18.25 27.28 -2.45
C GLU A 460 -17.14 26.61 -1.62
N SER A 461 -17.51 25.63 -0.78
CA SER A 461 -16.56 24.83 -0.01
C SER A 461 -15.67 23.96 -0.91
N ILE A 462 -16.22 23.40 -1.99
CA ILE A 462 -15.46 22.64 -3.01
C ILE A 462 -14.50 23.58 -3.76
N ASP A 463 -14.93 24.79 -4.14
CA ASP A 463 -14.09 25.81 -4.78
C ASP A 463 -12.92 26.24 -3.90
N TYR A 464 -13.20 26.50 -2.63
CA TYR A 464 -12.18 26.84 -1.63
C TYR A 464 -11.14 25.74 -1.52
N THR A 465 -11.58 24.48 -1.39
CA THR A 465 -10.68 23.33 -1.27
C THR A 465 -9.82 23.15 -2.53
N TYR A 466 -10.40 23.31 -3.72
CA TYR A 466 -9.66 23.20 -4.98
C TYR A 466 -8.61 24.31 -5.12
N THR A 467 -8.99 25.55 -4.87
CA THR A 467 -8.08 26.70 -4.89
C THR A 467 -6.91 26.53 -3.92
N TYR A 468 -7.22 26.03 -2.72
CA TYR A 468 -6.21 25.77 -1.71
C TYR A 468 -5.25 24.66 -2.13
N PHE A 469 -5.75 23.58 -2.76
CA PHE A 469 -4.91 22.52 -3.30
C PHE A 469 -3.99 23.03 -4.41
N LEU A 470 -4.50 23.80 -5.36
CA LEU A 470 -3.67 24.43 -6.39
C LEU A 470 -2.55 25.29 -5.78
N HIS A 471 -2.85 26.05 -4.73
CA HIS A 471 -1.84 26.82 -4.02
C HIS A 471 -0.75 25.94 -3.38
N ARG A 472 -1.13 24.80 -2.78
CA ARG A 472 -0.16 23.83 -2.22
C ARG A 472 0.76 23.26 -3.31
N VAL A 473 0.20 22.89 -4.45
CA VAL A 473 0.98 22.38 -5.59
C VAL A 473 1.90 23.45 -6.16
N SER A 474 1.38 24.63 -6.48
CA SER A 474 2.15 25.76 -7.02
C SER A 474 3.36 26.07 -6.13
N LYS A 475 3.13 26.20 -4.83
CA LYS A 475 4.18 26.52 -3.86
C LYS A 475 5.15 25.34 -3.63
N GLY A 476 4.63 24.13 -3.50
CA GLY A 476 5.45 22.95 -3.22
C GLY A 476 6.29 22.49 -4.40
N ARG A 477 5.84 22.77 -5.62
CA ARG A 477 6.53 22.39 -6.87
C ARG A 477 7.18 23.57 -7.58
N ASN A 478 7.07 24.78 -7.03
CA ASN A 478 7.57 26.03 -7.64
C ASN A 478 7.06 26.22 -9.09
N LEU A 479 5.77 25.96 -9.31
CA LEU A 479 5.10 26.14 -10.59
C LEU A 479 4.30 27.45 -10.58
N SER A 480 4.20 28.12 -11.76
CA SER A 480 3.30 29.25 -11.89
C SER A 480 1.84 28.81 -11.70
N ALA A 481 0.94 29.76 -11.42
CA ALA A 481 -0.49 29.45 -11.26
C ALA A 481 -1.06 28.83 -12.54
N GLU A 482 -0.69 29.35 -13.71
CA GLU A 482 -1.12 28.88 -15.04
C GLU A 482 -0.63 27.43 -15.27
N LYS A 483 0.66 27.15 -15.02
CA LYS A 483 1.23 25.82 -15.19
C LYS A 483 0.63 24.84 -14.20
N THR A 484 0.38 25.28 -12.97
CA THR A 484 -0.29 24.45 -11.95
C THR A 484 -1.70 24.07 -12.39
N HIS A 485 -2.47 25.03 -12.93
CA HIS A 485 -3.81 24.74 -13.43
C HIS A 485 -3.78 23.79 -14.63
N GLU A 486 -2.83 23.98 -15.57
CA GLU A 486 -2.66 23.11 -16.75
C GLU A 486 -2.43 21.63 -16.37
N VAL A 487 -1.58 21.37 -15.36
CA VAL A 487 -1.24 20.00 -14.94
C VAL A 487 -2.21 19.41 -13.91
N ALA A 488 -3.10 20.24 -13.36
CA ALA A 488 -4.12 19.88 -12.39
C ALA A 488 -5.39 19.32 -13.06
N LYS A 489 -6.48 20.05 -12.98
CA LYS A 489 -7.79 19.74 -13.56
C LYS A 489 -8.37 18.39 -13.18
N GLY A 490 -7.94 17.85 -12.05
CA GLY A 490 -8.31 16.50 -11.60
C GLY A 490 -7.56 15.36 -12.28
N ARG A 491 -6.69 15.65 -13.25
CA ARG A 491 -6.05 14.67 -14.12
C ARG A 491 -5.04 13.80 -13.37
N VAL A 492 -5.04 12.49 -13.70
CA VAL A 492 -4.03 11.53 -13.25
C VAL A 492 -2.89 11.43 -14.26
N TRP A 493 -1.71 11.17 -13.75
CA TRP A 493 -0.47 11.03 -14.50
C TRP A 493 0.29 9.79 -14.08
N THR A 494 1.05 9.19 -14.98
CA THR A 494 2.09 8.23 -14.58
C THR A 494 3.24 8.98 -13.90
N GLY A 495 4.05 8.27 -13.10
CA GLY A 495 5.25 8.86 -12.51
C GLY A 495 6.21 9.41 -13.57
N LYS A 496 6.31 8.75 -14.74
CA LYS A 496 7.11 9.22 -15.88
C LYS A 496 6.58 10.56 -16.41
N GLN A 497 5.28 10.66 -16.69
CA GLN A 497 4.65 11.93 -17.10
C GLN A 497 4.77 13.00 -16.02
N ALA A 498 4.59 12.63 -14.75
CA ALA A 498 4.70 13.55 -13.63
C ALA A 498 6.11 14.15 -13.48
N LEU A 499 7.16 13.38 -13.79
CA LEU A 499 8.53 13.89 -13.85
C LEU A 499 8.69 14.96 -14.95
N GLU A 500 8.19 14.70 -16.15
CA GLU A 500 8.22 15.65 -17.28
C GLU A 500 7.47 16.95 -16.99
N LEU A 501 6.40 16.85 -16.19
CA LEU A 501 5.55 17.98 -15.78
C LEU A 501 6.07 18.74 -14.55
N GLY A 502 7.14 18.27 -13.92
CA GLY A 502 7.68 18.86 -12.68
C GLY A 502 6.91 18.52 -11.41
N LEU A 503 5.97 17.58 -11.49
CA LEU A 503 5.21 17.09 -10.33
C LEU A 503 5.98 16.08 -9.47
N VAL A 504 7.00 15.43 -10.05
CA VAL A 504 7.93 14.50 -9.39
C VAL A 504 9.36 14.96 -9.68
N ASP A 505 10.31 14.67 -8.80
CA ASP A 505 11.71 15.12 -8.94
C ASP A 505 12.60 14.03 -9.57
N GLN A 506 12.28 12.76 -9.33
CA GLN A 506 13.12 11.64 -9.77
C GLN A 506 12.29 10.36 -9.92
N LEU A 507 12.62 9.54 -10.93
CA LEU A 507 12.14 8.16 -11.01
C LEU A 507 13.05 7.25 -10.20
N GLY A 508 12.46 6.29 -9.48
CA GLY A 508 13.18 5.31 -8.69
C GLY A 508 12.29 4.61 -7.66
N ASP A 509 12.88 3.61 -7.02
CA ASP A 509 12.27 2.80 -5.98
C ASP A 509 12.44 3.43 -4.57
N LEU A 510 11.94 2.74 -3.55
CA LEU A 510 12.11 3.16 -2.16
C LEU A 510 13.60 3.21 -1.75
N HIS A 511 14.46 2.33 -2.30
CA HIS A 511 15.91 2.35 -2.07
C HIS A 511 16.52 3.67 -2.58
N SER A 512 16.14 4.11 -3.77
CA SER A 512 16.56 5.39 -4.37
C SER A 512 16.11 6.59 -3.52
N ALA A 513 14.89 6.54 -2.97
CA ALA A 513 14.38 7.59 -2.09
C ALA A 513 15.16 7.65 -0.75
N ILE A 514 15.52 6.50 -0.18
CA ILE A 514 16.35 6.43 1.04
C ILE A 514 17.76 6.96 0.76
N ALA A 515 18.36 6.61 -0.36
CA ALA A 515 19.67 7.11 -0.77
C ALA A 515 19.63 8.63 -0.96
N LEU A 516 18.62 9.16 -1.65
CA LEU A 516 18.43 10.61 -1.84
C LEU A 516 18.25 11.35 -0.50
N ALA A 517 17.48 10.76 0.43
CA ALA A 517 17.31 11.33 1.77
C ALA A 517 18.63 11.36 2.55
N GLY A 518 19.47 10.33 2.42
CA GLY A 518 20.83 10.30 2.96
C GLY A 518 21.72 11.40 2.38
N ASP A 519 21.67 11.59 1.07
CA ASP A 519 22.43 12.65 0.37
C ASP A 519 22.01 14.04 0.85
N LEU A 520 20.71 14.31 0.97
CA LEU A 520 20.19 15.56 1.49
C LEU A 520 20.58 15.81 2.97
N ALA A 521 20.72 14.75 3.74
CA ALA A 521 21.16 14.81 5.13
C ALA A 521 22.69 14.88 5.29
N GLY A 522 23.47 14.79 4.21
CA GLY A 522 24.94 14.80 4.23
C GLY A 522 25.54 13.52 4.81
N LEU A 523 24.85 12.37 4.70
CA LEU A 523 25.39 11.08 5.14
C LEU A 523 26.47 10.58 4.17
N ASP A 524 27.35 9.71 4.67
CA ASP A 524 28.42 9.11 3.85
C ASP A 524 27.83 8.18 2.78
N LYS A 525 28.09 8.51 1.51
CA LYS A 525 27.63 7.73 0.34
C LYS A 525 28.25 6.34 0.23
N SER A 526 29.35 6.09 0.92
CA SER A 526 30.02 4.77 0.91
C SER A 526 29.32 3.74 1.79
N THR A 527 28.38 4.17 2.64
CA THR A 527 27.66 3.32 3.59
C THR A 527 26.17 3.33 3.31
N THR A 528 25.51 2.18 3.48
CA THR A 528 24.03 2.14 3.45
C THR A 528 23.48 2.83 4.71
N PRO A 529 22.61 3.84 4.57
CA PRO A 529 22.04 4.52 5.71
C PRO A 529 21.28 3.58 6.64
N ALA A 530 21.41 3.76 7.94
CA ALA A 530 20.57 3.07 8.90
C ALA A 530 19.12 3.56 8.77
N VAL A 531 18.16 2.66 8.80
CA VAL A 531 16.74 2.97 8.67
C VAL A 531 15.98 2.53 9.92
N THR A 532 15.14 3.42 10.45
CA THR A 532 14.16 3.07 11.49
C THR A 532 12.76 3.19 10.91
N ILE A 533 12.01 2.09 10.96
CA ILE A 533 10.66 1.99 10.38
C ILE A 533 9.63 2.46 11.40
N TYR A 534 8.61 3.18 10.92
CA TYR A 534 7.45 3.64 11.68
C TYR A 534 6.13 3.26 10.98
N PRO A 535 5.07 2.88 11.75
CA PRO A 535 5.09 2.78 13.22
C PRO A 535 6.07 1.69 13.70
N LYS A 536 6.68 1.91 14.85
CA LYS A 536 7.51 0.88 15.48
C LYS A 536 6.63 -0.29 15.88
N ASN A 537 7.04 -1.51 15.54
CA ASN A 537 6.38 -2.71 16.05
C ASN A 537 6.42 -2.67 17.59
N GLN A 538 5.28 -2.42 18.20
CA GLN A 538 5.12 -2.55 19.64
C GLN A 538 5.25 -4.03 19.98
N GLY A 539 6.34 -4.42 20.65
CA GLY A 539 6.52 -5.77 21.17
C GLY A 539 5.39 -6.15 22.15
N LEU A 540 5.37 -7.39 22.64
CA LEU A 540 4.36 -7.89 23.58
C LEU A 540 4.02 -6.89 24.72
N GLY A 541 4.99 -6.09 25.18
CA GLY A 541 4.77 -5.04 26.19
C GLY A 541 3.84 -3.90 25.74
N GLY A 542 3.88 -3.49 24.48
CA GLY A 542 2.99 -2.46 23.95
C GLY A 542 1.55 -2.96 23.74
N ILE A 543 1.40 -4.26 23.40
CA ILE A 543 0.08 -4.90 23.28
C ILE A 543 -0.57 -5.03 24.66
N PHE A 544 0.19 -5.41 25.69
CA PHE A 544 -0.30 -5.47 27.06
C PHE A 544 -0.67 -4.08 27.60
N SER A 545 0.12 -3.04 27.32
CA SER A 545 -0.21 -1.68 27.75
C SER A 545 -1.39 -1.08 26.95
N GLY A 546 -1.56 -1.38 25.65
CA GLY A 546 -2.68 -0.92 24.84
C GLY A 546 -4.00 -1.66 25.11
N ALA A 547 -3.95 -3.00 25.24
CA ALA A 547 -5.14 -3.82 25.47
C ALA A 547 -5.58 -3.86 26.93
N PHE A 548 -4.64 -3.78 27.87
CA PHE A 548 -4.88 -3.89 29.30
C PHE A 548 -4.48 -2.64 30.10
N GLY A 549 -3.82 -1.65 29.48
CA GLY A 549 -3.49 -0.37 30.11
C GLY A 549 -4.71 0.30 30.77
N PRO A 550 -5.86 0.42 30.06
CA PRO A 550 -7.08 0.95 30.67
C PRO A 550 -7.67 0.10 31.81
N LEU A 551 -7.31 -1.21 31.86
CA LEU A 551 -7.75 -2.13 32.93
C LEU A 551 -6.78 -2.13 34.12
N LEU A 552 -5.54 -1.69 33.91
CA LEU A 552 -4.50 -1.62 34.96
C LEU A 552 -4.45 -0.26 35.64
N ASP A 553 -5.04 0.78 35.01
CA ASP A 553 -5.18 2.11 35.59
C ASP A 553 -6.55 2.23 36.26
N HIS A 554 -6.55 2.64 37.54
CA HIS A 554 -7.77 2.72 38.36
C HIS A 554 -8.83 3.62 37.75
N ASP A 555 -8.43 4.68 37.05
CA ASP A 555 -9.34 5.63 36.38
C ASP A 555 -9.90 5.07 35.07
N GLY A 556 -9.11 4.28 34.32
CA GLY A 556 -9.53 3.59 33.09
C GLY A 556 -10.53 2.46 33.37
N ALA A 557 -10.34 1.71 34.44
CA ALA A 557 -11.29 0.67 34.87
C ALA A 557 -12.65 1.28 35.31
N GLN A 558 -12.62 2.44 35.98
CA GLN A 558 -13.86 3.17 36.31
C GLN A 558 -14.54 3.77 35.08
N ALA A 559 -13.80 4.27 34.09
CA ALA A 559 -14.35 4.78 32.83
C ALA A 559 -15.01 3.67 31.99
N LEU A 560 -14.39 2.49 31.91
CA LEU A 560 -14.99 1.30 31.28
C LEU A 560 -16.26 0.83 32.01
N LEU A 561 -16.24 0.80 33.34
CA LEU A 561 -17.42 0.43 34.13
C LEU A 561 -18.55 1.43 33.92
N LYS A 562 -18.25 2.74 33.90
CA LYS A 562 -19.23 3.80 33.60
C LYS A 562 -19.78 3.71 32.19
N SER A 563 -18.95 3.36 31.16
CA SER A 563 -19.42 3.17 29.79
C SER A 563 -20.33 1.94 29.66
N PHE A 564 -20.00 0.84 30.33
CA PHE A 564 -20.84 -0.36 30.39
C PHE A 564 -22.18 -0.10 31.11
N VAL A 565 -22.15 0.63 32.21
CA VAL A 565 -23.36 1.02 32.94
C VAL A 565 -24.20 1.98 32.09
N ALA A 566 -23.61 2.96 31.43
CA ALA A 566 -24.33 3.88 30.53
C ALA A 566 -24.96 3.15 29.34
N GLN A 567 -24.25 2.16 28.74
CA GLN A 567 -24.81 1.32 27.68
C GLN A 567 -25.93 0.39 28.19
N ALA A 568 -25.79 -0.19 29.37
CA ALA A 568 -26.85 -1.01 29.99
C ALA A 568 -28.09 -0.17 30.34
N VAL A 569 -27.89 1.05 30.84
CA VAL A 569 -28.99 1.99 31.14
C VAL A 569 -29.67 2.48 29.88
N SER A 570 -28.94 2.75 28.80
CA SER A 570 -29.53 3.12 27.50
C SER A 570 -30.28 1.96 26.83
N ALA A 571 -29.84 0.72 27.05
CA ALA A 571 -30.53 -0.48 26.55
C ALA A 571 -31.83 -0.78 27.34
N THR A 572 -31.94 -0.31 28.59
CA THR A 572 -33.14 -0.51 29.42
C THR A 572 -34.13 0.67 29.34
N ALA A 573 -33.80 1.77 28.68
CA ALA A 573 -34.61 2.98 28.55
C ALA A 573 -35.62 2.97 27.39
N TYR A 574 -35.80 1.84 26.68
CA TYR A 574 -36.94 1.69 25.77
C TYR A 574 -38.16 1.19 26.51
N PRO A 575 -39.23 1.96 26.66
CA PRO A 575 -40.46 1.45 27.21
C PRO A 575 -41.09 0.46 26.26
N ALA A 576 -41.37 -0.73 26.78
CA ALA A 576 -42.10 -1.75 26.05
C ALA A 576 -43.44 -1.17 25.59
N TYR A 577 -43.61 -0.99 24.29
CA TYR A 577 -44.89 -0.66 23.66
C TYR A 577 -45.82 -1.86 23.86
N ARG A 578 -46.87 -1.72 24.69
CA ARG A 578 -47.99 -2.65 24.74
C ARG A 578 -49.06 -2.17 23.77
N PRO A 579 -49.43 -2.95 22.75
CA PRO A 579 -50.59 -2.62 21.95
C PRO A 579 -51.88 -2.87 22.78
N HIS A 580 -52.78 -1.92 22.75
CA HIS A 580 -54.20 -2.12 23.05
C HIS A 580 -54.95 -2.50 21.79
#